data_cfbe64bebea0bb6f4e416019822126d8
#
_entry.id   cfbe64bebea0bb6f4e416019822126d8
#
_cell.length_a   1.000
_cell.length_b   1.000
_cell.length_c   1.000
_cell.angle_alpha   90.00
_cell.angle_beta   90.00
_cell.angle_gamma   90.00
#
_symmetry.space_group_name_H-M   'P 1'
#
loop_
_entity.id
_entity.type
_entity.pdbx_description
1 polymer ?
#
loop_
_entity_poly.entity_id
_entity_poly.type
_entity_poly.pdbx_seq_one_letter_code
_entity_poly.pdbx_strand_id
1 'polypeptide(L)'
;MNGFCLIFADNYKNYDIEGLIKNRSLASLPVACRYRIVDFTLSSLVKADVDDIGILTTNNYNSLMDHVGWGKDWNLNRKNGGLKIIPPLAISDTGLARNKFESLSNASQYMESRLQDYCILVDSNIICNIDYKDLLKYHEENNADVTVAVVKRKPQNDEIEMILDSKNRAYDSLYHKNGADYECNTLLKITIMHRDLLKEIIQKGITLGWEDIVRDYISKNFNRLNVYAYEVKGYCKVIN
;
A
#
# COMPACT_ATOMS: atom_id res chain seq x y z
N MET A 1 -15.58 -8.15 6.27
CA MET A 1 -14.28 -8.74 5.88
C MET A 1 -13.30 -8.65 7.04
N ASN A 2 -12.42 -9.65 7.27
CA ASN A 2 -11.47 -9.65 8.40
C ASN A 2 -10.18 -8.85 8.09
N GLY A 3 -10.30 -7.75 7.39
CA GLY A 3 -9.17 -6.90 7.02
C GLY A 3 -9.50 -5.42 7.10
N PHE A 4 -8.51 -4.62 7.48
CA PHE A 4 -8.53 -3.17 7.36
C PHE A 4 -7.43 -2.70 6.38
N CYS A 5 -7.52 -1.49 5.86
CA CYS A 5 -6.57 -1.00 4.89
C CYS A 5 -5.81 0.24 5.40
N LEU A 6 -4.53 0.32 5.05
CA LEU A 6 -3.71 1.52 5.16
C LEU A 6 -3.24 1.93 3.77
N ILE A 7 -3.65 3.12 3.33
CA ILE A 7 -3.28 3.69 2.04
C ILE A 7 -2.17 4.72 2.25
N PHE A 8 -1.04 4.54 1.59
CA PHE A 8 0.00 5.56 1.53
C PHE A 8 -0.40 6.61 0.47
N ALA A 9 -0.85 7.78 0.91
CA ALA A 9 -1.34 8.83 0.02
C ALA A 9 -0.22 9.53 -0.75
N ASP A 10 0.99 9.44 -0.23
CA ASP A 10 2.16 10.05 -0.82
C ASP A 10 3.19 9.00 -1.16
N ASN A 11 3.91 9.27 -2.22
CA ASN A 11 5.06 8.49 -2.55
C ASN A 11 6.30 9.24 -2.03
N TYR A 12 7.07 8.57 -1.20
CA TYR A 12 8.30 9.12 -0.61
C TYR A 12 9.46 9.24 -1.62
N LYS A 13 9.23 8.87 -2.88
CA LYS A 13 10.15 9.09 -3.99
C LYS A 13 9.82 10.41 -4.67
N ASN A 14 10.85 11.12 -5.11
CA ASN A 14 10.68 12.30 -5.96
C ASN A 14 10.18 11.85 -7.34
N TYR A 15 8.89 11.97 -7.57
CA TYR A 15 8.35 11.86 -8.91
C TYR A 15 8.42 13.24 -9.56
N ASP A 16 9.02 13.29 -10.71
CA ASP A 16 9.04 14.46 -11.57
C ASP A 16 7.76 14.50 -12.42
N ILE A 17 6.62 14.67 -11.74
CA ILE A 17 5.34 14.93 -12.42
C ILE A 17 5.19 16.45 -12.53
N GLU A 18 6.17 17.12 -13.19
CA GLU A 18 6.16 18.51 -13.66
C GLU A 18 5.33 19.48 -12.79
N GLY A 19 5.61 19.55 -11.50
CA GLY A 19 4.95 20.46 -10.56
C GLY A 19 3.52 20.08 -10.17
N LEU A 20 2.92 19.01 -10.69
CA LEU A 20 1.55 18.60 -10.34
C LEU A 20 1.40 18.22 -8.88
N ILE A 21 2.45 17.68 -8.26
CA ILE A 21 2.47 17.27 -6.86
C ILE A 21 3.13 18.30 -5.91
N LYS A 22 3.54 19.46 -6.43
CA LYS A 22 4.22 20.49 -5.62
C LYS A 22 3.39 20.94 -4.42
N ASN A 23 2.07 21.05 -4.59
CA ASN A 23 1.15 21.57 -3.57
C ASN A 23 0.02 20.59 -3.20
N ARG A 24 0.16 19.32 -3.55
CA ARG A 24 -0.85 18.28 -3.26
C ARG A 24 -0.24 16.89 -3.18
N SER A 25 -0.89 16.00 -2.45
CA SER A 25 -0.49 14.60 -2.42
C SER A 25 -0.73 13.91 -3.76
N LEU A 26 0.05 12.87 -4.04
CA LEU A 26 -0.12 12.05 -5.26
C LEU A 26 -1.52 11.43 -5.33
N ALA A 27 -2.05 10.96 -4.20
CA ALA A 27 -3.40 10.43 -4.08
C ALA A 27 -4.49 11.39 -4.58
N SER A 28 -4.25 12.70 -4.46
CA SER A 28 -5.20 13.75 -4.83
C SER A 28 -5.07 14.24 -6.27
N LEU A 29 -4.20 13.65 -7.10
CA LEU A 29 -4.06 14.03 -8.51
C LEU A 29 -5.35 13.73 -9.27
N PRO A 30 -5.86 14.70 -10.07
CA PRO A 30 -7.04 14.50 -10.91
C PRO A 30 -6.76 13.50 -12.03
N VAL A 31 -7.71 12.61 -12.26
CA VAL A 31 -7.71 11.65 -13.36
C VAL A 31 -9.08 11.67 -14.02
N ALA A 32 -9.10 11.60 -15.35
CA ALA A 32 -10.35 11.59 -16.14
C ALA A 32 -11.34 12.70 -15.72
N CYS A 33 -10.86 13.93 -15.59
CA CYS A 33 -11.58 15.18 -15.30
C CYS A 33 -12.25 15.24 -13.92
N ARG A 34 -12.84 14.17 -13.42
CA ARG A 34 -13.70 14.19 -12.21
C ARG A 34 -13.08 13.44 -11.04
N TYR A 35 -12.36 12.37 -11.31
CA TYR A 35 -11.82 11.48 -10.29
C TYR A 35 -10.44 11.90 -9.83
N ARG A 36 -10.03 11.40 -8.66
CA ARG A 36 -8.65 11.43 -8.18
C ARG A 36 -8.11 10.01 -8.07
N ILE A 37 -6.80 9.86 -8.04
CA ILE A 37 -6.18 8.51 -8.02
C ILE A 37 -6.72 7.67 -6.86
N VAL A 38 -6.87 8.25 -5.68
CA VAL A 38 -7.38 7.56 -4.47
C VAL A 38 -8.79 6.99 -4.65
N ASP A 39 -9.62 7.56 -5.52
CA ASP A 39 -11.01 7.13 -5.72
C ASP A 39 -11.09 5.70 -6.24
N PHE A 40 -10.13 5.29 -7.08
CA PHE A 40 -10.06 3.93 -7.63
C PHE A 40 -9.77 2.92 -6.53
N THR A 41 -8.81 3.23 -5.64
CA THR A 41 -8.46 2.39 -4.50
C THR A 41 -9.62 2.29 -3.51
N LEU A 42 -10.21 3.43 -3.11
CA LEU A 42 -11.35 3.46 -2.19
C LEU A 42 -12.55 2.68 -2.73
N SER A 43 -12.89 2.89 -4.02
CA SER A 43 -14.02 2.19 -4.65
C SER A 43 -13.80 0.68 -4.71
N SER A 44 -12.58 0.22 -4.97
CA SER A 44 -12.24 -1.20 -5.02
C SER A 44 -12.26 -1.84 -3.63
N LEU A 45 -11.79 -1.13 -2.60
CA LEU A 45 -11.82 -1.59 -1.21
C LEU A 45 -13.26 -1.72 -0.68
N VAL A 46 -14.08 -0.70 -0.92
CA VAL A 46 -15.50 -0.72 -0.48
C VAL A 46 -16.29 -1.82 -1.20
N LYS A 47 -16.04 -2.04 -2.49
CA LYS A 47 -16.64 -3.16 -3.24
C LYS A 47 -16.28 -4.52 -2.63
N ALA A 48 -15.14 -4.61 -1.96
CA ALA A 48 -14.68 -5.82 -1.27
C ALA A 48 -15.10 -5.87 0.21
N ASP A 49 -16.01 -5.03 0.65
CA ASP A 49 -16.46 -4.92 2.05
C ASP A 49 -15.33 -4.57 3.04
N VAL A 50 -14.29 -3.85 2.60
CA VAL A 50 -13.26 -3.27 3.47
C VAL A 50 -13.73 -1.90 3.90
N ASP A 51 -14.24 -1.83 5.12
CA ASP A 51 -14.90 -0.63 5.65
C ASP A 51 -14.02 0.21 6.58
N ASP A 52 -12.92 -0.35 7.05
CA ASP A 52 -11.95 0.34 7.90
C ASP A 52 -10.73 0.73 7.07
N ILE A 53 -10.61 2.01 6.75
CA ILE A 53 -9.57 2.53 5.87
C ILE A 53 -8.87 3.71 6.53
N GLY A 54 -7.56 3.58 6.73
CA GLY A 54 -6.67 4.67 7.14
C GLY A 54 -5.89 5.21 5.94
N ILE A 55 -5.91 6.52 5.72
CA ILE A 55 -5.07 7.17 4.71
C ILE A 55 -3.91 7.85 5.41
N LEU A 56 -2.71 7.32 5.18
CA LEU A 56 -1.45 7.87 5.69
C LEU A 56 -1.01 9.03 4.81
N THR A 57 -0.84 10.19 5.40
CA THR A 57 -0.47 11.40 4.67
C THR A 57 0.86 11.94 5.15
N THR A 58 1.52 12.70 4.28
CA THR A 58 2.69 13.52 4.61
C THR A 58 2.32 15.00 4.53
N ASN A 59 3.05 15.80 3.79
CA ASN A 59 2.73 17.21 3.52
C ASN A 59 1.61 17.36 2.49
N ASN A 60 1.06 18.56 2.40
CA ASN A 60 0.15 18.97 1.31
C ASN A 60 -1.12 18.13 1.16
N TYR A 61 -1.62 17.57 2.27
CA TYR A 61 -2.79 16.69 2.24
C TYR A 61 -4.15 17.42 2.27
N ASN A 62 -4.16 18.76 2.37
CA ASN A 62 -5.41 19.53 2.43
C ASN A 62 -6.33 19.24 1.25
N SER A 63 -5.79 19.25 0.02
CA SER A 63 -6.56 18.93 -1.18
C SER A 63 -7.12 17.50 -1.20
N LEU A 64 -6.43 16.55 -0.57
CA LEU A 64 -6.92 15.19 -0.38
C LEU A 64 -8.05 15.17 0.65
N MET A 65 -7.85 15.84 1.79
CA MET A 65 -8.84 15.94 2.85
C MET A 65 -10.13 16.58 2.38
N ASP A 66 -10.05 17.68 1.60
CA ASP A 66 -11.21 18.35 1.01
C ASP A 66 -11.97 17.44 0.05
N HIS A 67 -11.27 16.59 -0.69
CA HIS A 67 -11.87 15.67 -1.64
C HIS A 67 -12.56 14.48 -0.97
N VAL A 68 -11.84 13.77 -0.11
CA VAL A 68 -12.38 12.55 0.51
C VAL A 68 -13.31 12.85 1.68
N GLY A 69 -13.15 14.02 2.31
CA GLY A 69 -13.95 14.44 3.45
C GLY A 69 -13.98 13.37 4.54
N TRP A 70 -15.19 13.01 4.95
CA TRP A 70 -15.46 11.92 5.89
C TRP A 70 -15.77 10.58 5.22
N GLY A 71 -15.47 10.44 3.92
CA GLY A 71 -15.75 9.22 3.15
C GLY A 71 -17.22 9.01 2.80
N LYS A 72 -18.04 10.08 2.78
CA LYS A 72 -19.49 9.99 2.53
C LYS A 72 -19.82 9.36 1.17
N ASP A 73 -19.05 9.68 0.14
CA ASP A 73 -19.27 9.20 -1.22
C ASP A 73 -19.04 7.70 -1.38
N TRP A 74 -18.35 7.09 -0.43
CA TRP A 74 -18.09 5.64 -0.34
C TRP A 74 -18.84 4.97 0.82
N ASN A 75 -19.80 5.65 1.49
CA ASN A 75 -20.47 5.16 2.69
C ASN A 75 -19.52 4.78 3.84
N LEU A 76 -18.38 5.46 3.94
CA LEU A 76 -17.34 5.26 4.95
C LEU A 76 -17.44 6.24 6.13
N ASN A 77 -18.44 7.11 6.18
CA ASN A 77 -18.66 8.06 7.28
C ASN A 77 -19.36 7.38 8.48
N ARG A 78 -18.71 6.40 9.07
CA ARG A 78 -19.26 5.57 10.15
C ARG A 78 -18.75 6.03 11.50
N LYS A 79 -19.56 5.85 12.54
CA LYS A 79 -19.21 6.18 13.92
C LYS A 79 -18.08 5.28 14.46
N ASN A 80 -18.15 3.98 14.10
CA ASN A 80 -17.11 3.00 14.41
C ASN A 80 -16.53 2.47 13.09
N GLY A 81 -15.21 2.62 12.88
CA GLY A 81 -14.58 2.30 11.61
C GLY A 81 -14.68 3.45 10.59
N GLY A 82 -14.74 3.10 9.30
CA GLY A 82 -14.84 4.05 8.20
C GLY A 82 -13.52 4.64 7.75
N LEU A 83 -13.60 5.77 7.05
CA LEU A 83 -12.42 6.47 6.53
C LEU A 83 -11.81 7.37 7.60
N LYS A 84 -10.49 7.23 7.80
CA LYS A 84 -9.74 8.11 8.67
C LYS A 84 -8.47 8.60 7.98
N ILE A 85 -8.29 9.92 7.92
CA ILE A 85 -7.02 10.51 7.53
C ILE A 85 -6.10 10.51 8.73
N ILE A 86 -4.88 10.01 8.55
CA ILE A 86 -3.84 9.92 9.55
C ILE A 86 -2.74 10.91 9.15
N PRO A 87 -2.74 12.11 9.76
CA PRO A 87 -1.77 13.13 9.43
C PRO A 87 -0.37 12.75 9.94
N PRO A 88 0.67 13.34 9.36
CA PRO A 88 2.02 13.16 9.88
C PRO A 88 2.11 13.74 11.30
N LEU A 89 2.73 13.00 12.20
CA LEU A 89 3.13 13.56 13.49
C LEU A 89 4.35 14.46 13.26
N ALA A 90 4.38 15.61 13.89
CA ALA A 90 5.57 16.44 13.97
C ALA A 90 6.61 15.71 14.85
N ILE A 91 7.41 14.86 14.22
CA ILE A 91 8.52 14.17 14.90
C ILE A 91 9.71 15.11 14.86
N SER A 92 9.92 15.86 15.98
CA SER A 92 11.09 16.72 16.23
C SER A 92 11.36 17.85 15.21
N ASP A 93 12.32 18.70 15.51
CA ASP A 93 12.77 19.85 14.72
C ASP A 93 13.23 19.55 13.27
N THR A 94 13.20 18.29 12.83
CA THR A 94 13.72 17.84 11.53
C THR A 94 12.65 17.60 10.47
N GLY A 95 11.36 17.77 10.76
CA GLY A 95 10.30 17.71 9.73
C GLY A 95 9.42 16.46 9.80
N LEU A 96 8.65 16.30 8.75
CA LEU A 96 7.59 15.31 8.57
C LEU A 96 8.13 13.91 8.23
N ALA A 97 7.26 12.91 8.34
CA ALA A 97 7.60 11.52 8.02
C ALA A 97 8.35 11.41 6.69
N ARG A 98 9.57 10.85 6.73
CA ARG A 98 10.49 10.79 5.58
C ARG A 98 10.34 9.50 4.79
N ASN A 99 9.72 8.49 5.37
CA ASN A 99 9.57 7.16 4.77
C ASN A 99 8.30 6.47 5.24
N LYS A 100 8.02 5.30 4.65
CA LYS A 100 6.82 4.52 4.97
C LYS A 100 6.75 4.05 6.42
N PHE A 101 7.90 3.72 7.04
CA PHE A 101 7.93 3.23 8.42
C PHE A 101 7.54 4.31 9.43
N GLU A 102 7.99 5.54 9.22
CA GLU A 102 7.58 6.67 10.04
C GLU A 102 6.07 6.94 9.90
N SER A 103 5.53 6.87 8.69
CA SER A 103 4.08 7.00 8.48
C SER A 103 3.27 5.87 9.11
N LEU A 104 3.75 4.63 9.04
CA LEU A 104 3.13 3.50 9.72
C LEU A 104 3.18 3.62 11.24
N SER A 105 4.27 4.16 11.78
CA SER A 105 4.36 4.47 13.22
C SER A 105 3.26 5.42 13.67
N ASN A 106 2.94 6.42 12.85
CA ASN A 106 1.83 7.35 13.13
C ASN A 106 0.47 6.66 13.14
N ALA A 107 0.34 5.52 12.46
CA ALA A 107 -0.87 4.71 12.43
C ALA A 107 -0.98 3.70 13.60
N SER A 108 -0.02 3.63 14.51
CA SER A 108 0.01 2.61 15.57
C SER A 108 -1.29 2.60 16.39
N GLN A 109 -1.74 3.77 16.86
CA GLN A 109 -2.99 3.88 17.62
C GLN A 109 -4.22 3.50 16.78
N TYR A 110 -4.21 3.82 15.49
CA TYR A 110 -5.27 3.40 14.58
C TYR A 110 -5.29 1.87 14.45
N MET A 111 -4.15 1.23 14.22
CA MET A 111 -4.04 -0.23 14.11
C MET A 111 -4.46 -0.96 15.39
N GLU A 112 -4.10 -0.42 16.56
CA GLU A 112 -4.48 -0.99 17.87
C GLU A 112 -5.98 -0.96 18.10
N SER A 113 -6.67 0.04 17.57
CA SER A 113 -8.12 0.17 17.71
C SER A 113 -8.92 -0.71 16.73
N ARG A 114 -8.25 -1.46 15.83
CA ARG A 114 -8.91 -2.34 14.87
C ARG A 114 -9.09 -3.74 15.44
N LEU A 115 -10.22 -4.37 15.11
CA LEU A 115 -10.55 -5.74 15.52
C LEU A 115 -10.09 -6.77 14.49
N GLN A 116 -9.89 -6.34 13.24
CA GLN A 116 -9.50 -7.19 12.13
C GLN A 116 -8.05 -7.69 12.30
N ASP A 117 -7.81 -8.92 11.87
CA ASP A 117 -6.52 -9.59 11.99
C ASP A 117 -5.53 -9.21 10.89
N TYR A 118 -6.05 -8.88 9.69
CA TYR A 118 -5.22 -8.61 8.53
C TYR A 118 -5.17 -7.12 8.19
N CYS A 119 -4.00 -6.65 7.78
CA CYS A 119 -3.77 -5.32 7.25
C CYS A 119 -3.45 -5.41 5.76
N ILE A 120 -4.17 -4.62 4.96
CA ILE A 120 -3.92 -4.40 3.55
C ILE A 120 -3.15 -3.10 3.43
N LEU A 121 -1.93 -3.14 2.92
CA LEU A 121 -1.10 -1.98 2.61
C LEU A 121 -1.22 -1.67 1.13
N VAL A 122 -1.51 -0.44 0.76
CA VAL A 122 -1.68 -0.01 -0.62
C VAL A 122 -0.97 1.32 -0.86
N ASP A 123 -0.16 1.42 -1.91
CA ASP A 123 0.34 2.71 -2.39
C ASP A 123 -0.71 3.36 -3.31
N SER A 124 -0.96 4.65 -3.12
CA SER A 124 -1.98 5.38 -3.88
C SER A 124 -1.62 5.67 -5.34
N ASN A 125 -0.41 5.35 -5.79
CA ASN A 125 0.01 5.58 -7.16
C ASN A 125 -0.42 4.46 -8.14
N ILE A 126 -1.37 3.61 -7.74
CA ILE A 126 -1.79 2.46 -8.52
C ILE A 126 -3.26 2.63 -8.92
N ILE A 127 -3.52 2.49 -10.22
CA ILE A 127 -4.87 2.33 -10.75
C ILE A 127 -4.95 0.92 -11.33
N CYS A 128 -5.65 0.02 -10.65
CA CYS A 128 -5.80 -1.34 -11.12
C CYS A 128 -7.18 -1.92 -10.80
N ASN A 129 -7.59 -2.87 -11.62
CA ASN A 129 -8.80 -3.64 -11.38
C ASN A 129 -8.46 -4.87 -10.53
N ILE A 130 -8.38 -4.68 -9.22
CA ILE A 130 -8.09 -5.73 -8.25
C ILE A 130 -9.33 -6.06 -7.42
N ASP A 131 -9.57 -7.35 -7.19
CA ASP A 131 -10.57 -7.82 -6.23
C ASP A 131 -9.90 -8.10 -4.88
N TYR A 132 -10.04 -7.15 -3.95
CA TYR A 132 -9.47 -7.29 -2.60
C TYR A 132 -10.12 -8.41 -1.79
N LYS A 133 -11.36 -8.81 -2.11
CA LYS A 133 -12.04 -9.92 -1.45
C LYS A 133 -11.40 -11.25 -1.86
N ASP A 134 -11.15 -11.41 -3.15
CA ASP A 134 -10.45 -12.58 -3.68
C ASP A 134 -8.98 -12.62 -3.21
N LEU A 135 -8.30 -11.48 -3.18
CA LEU A 135 -6.94 -11.35 -2.66
C LEU A 135 -6.83 -11.78 -1.19
N LEU A 136 -7.77 -11.37 -0.32
CA LEU A 136 -7.76 -11.78 1.09
C LEU A 136 -8.09 -13.27 1.23
N LYS A 137 -9.08 -13.76 0.48
CA LYS A 137 -9.42 -15.19 0.44
C LYS A 137 -8.22 -16.03 0.04
N TYR A 138 -7.50 -15.60 -1.02
CA TYR A 138 -6.26 -16.23 -1.45
C TYR A 138 -5.19 -16.26 -0.36
N HIS A 139 -5.04 -15.16 0.40
CA HIS A 139 -4.13 -15.09 1.54
C HIS A 139 -4.47 -16.14 2.61
N GLU A 140 -5.75 -16.24 2.99
CA GLU A 140 -6.25 -17.19 3.99
C GLU A 140 -6.13 -18.65 3.53
N GLU A 141 -6.49 -18.95 2.28
CA GLU A 141 -6.43 -20.31 1.72
C GLU A 141 -5.01 -20.87 1.62
N ASN A 142 -4.01 -20.01 1.42
CA ASN A 142 -2.61 -20.40 1.38
C ASN A 142 -1.93 -20.38 2.76
N ASN A 143 -2.64 -20.01 3.84
CA ASN A 143 -2.06 -19.78 5.16
C ASN A 143 -0.77 -18.93 5.04
N ALA A 144 -0.85 -17.85 4.26
CA ALA A 144 0.28 -17.00 3.98
C ALA A 144 0.60 -16.09 5.17
N ASP A 145 1.87 -15.88 5.47
CA ASP A 145 2.30 -14.82 6.39
C ASP A 145 2.20 -13.45 5.71
N VAL A 146 2.52 -13.43 4.40
CA VAL A 146 2.45 -12.26 3.55
C VAL A 146 1.92 -12.65 2.18
N THR A 147 1.00 -11.87 1.64
CA THR A 147 0.61 -11.96 0.22
C THR A 147 0.91 -10.62 -0.45
N VAL A 148 1.64 -10.69 -1.56
CA VAL A 148 1.96 -9.54 -2.40
C VAL A 148 1.21 -9.62 -3.72
N ALA A 149 0.68 -8.51 -4.20
CA ALA A 149 0.10 -8.48 -5.54
C ALA A 149 1.20 -8.29 -6.59
N VAL A 150 1.12 -9.04 -7.68
CA VAL A 150 2.04 -8.94 -8.82
C VAL A 150 1.28 -8.80 -10.13
N VAL A 151 1.94 -8.25 -11.13
CA VAL A 151 1.43 -8.16 -12.50
C VAL A 151 2.54 -8.61 -13.47
N LYS A 152 2.17 -9.35 -14.49
CA LYS A 152 3.12 -9.75 -15.56
C LYS A 152 3.33 -8.59 -16.51
N ARG A 153 4.48 -7.95 -16.41
CA ARG A 153 4.93 -6.87 -17.30
C ARG A 153 6.43 -6.65 -17.18
N LYS A 154 6.97 -5.83 -18.07
CA LYS A 154 8.34 -5.33 -17.93
C LYS A 154 8.43 -4.40 -16.72
N PRO A 155 9.38 -4.63 -15.78
CA PRO A 155 9.57 -3.76 -14.64
C PRO A 155 10.13 -2.41 -15.08
N GLN A 156 9.64 -1.35 -14.47
CA GLN A 156 10.19 0.00 -14.62
C GLN A 156 11.35 0.23 -13.64
N ASN A 157 11.90 1.43 -13.64
CA ASN A 157 12.95 1.81 -12.70
C ASN A 157 12.47 1.67 -11.26
N ASP A 158 13.34 1.17 -10.41
CA ASP A 158 13.08 0.99 -8.97
C ASP A 158 11.92 0.05 -8.62
N GLU A 159 11.65 -0.93 -9.47
CA GLU A 159 10.65 -1.96 -9.20
C GLU A 159 11.28 -3.29 -8.79
N ILE A 160 10.46 -4.12 -8.16
CA ILE A 160 10.86 -5.43 -7.66
C ILE A 160 10.16 -6.51 -8.48
N GLU A 161 10.93 -7.48 -8.95
CA GLU A 161 10.45 -8.73 -9.49
C GLU A 161 10.35 -9.76 -8.36
N MET A 162 9.26 -10.51 -8.31
CA MET A 162 9.08 -11.64 -7.40
C MET A 162 9.35 -12.95 -8.15
N ILE A 163 10.28 -13.75 -7.63
CA ILE A 163 10.64 -15.05 -8.19
C ILE A 163 9.83 -16.12 -7.47
N LEU A 164 8.99 -16.81 -8.25
CA LEU A 164 7.94 -17.68 -7.73
C LEU A 164 8.21 -19.16 -8.10
N ASP A 165 7.78 -20.03 -7.21
CA ASP A 165 7.65 -21.46 -7.51
C ASP A 165 6.35 -21.79 -8.29
N SER A 166 6.13 -23.06 -8.59
CA SER A 166 4.95 -23.53 -9.31
C SER A 166 3.62 -23.36 -8.55
N LYS A 167 3.67 -23.01 -7.26
CA LYS A 167 2.51 -22.75 -6.41
C LYS A 167 2.32 -21.26 -6.11
N ASN A 168 3.01 -20.39 -6.84
CA ASN A 168 3.07 -18.93 -6.61
C ASN A 168 3.64 -18.52 -5.24
N ARG A 169 4.40 -19.38 -4.58
CA ARG A 169 5.16 -19.01 -3.39
C ARG A 169 6.44 -18.31 -3.83
N ALA A 170 6.68 -17.14 -3.27
CA ALA A 170 7.90 -16.39 -3.53
C ALA A 170 9.06 -16.98 -2.71
N TYR A 171 10.20 -17.19 -3.35
CA TYR A 171 11.41 -17.71 -2.71
C TYR A 171 12.62 -16.80 -2.93
N ASP A 172 12.51 -15.83 -3.84
CA ASP A 172 13.53 -14.81 -4.09
C ASP A 172 12.90 -13.57 -4.71
N SER A 173 13.65 -12.49 -4.80
CA SER A 173 13.25 -11.25 -5.45
C SER A 173 14.43 -10.52 -6.06
N LEU A 174 14.20 -9.84 -7.17
CA LEU A 174 15.23 -9.05 -7.86
C LEU A 174 14.80 -7.59 -7.94
N TYR A 175 15.68 -6.69 -7.50
CA TYR A 175 15.46 -5.25 -7.58
C TYR A 175 16.02 -4.68 -8.88
N HIS A 176 15.14 -4.09 -9.68
CA HIS A 176 15.47 -3.49 -10.98
C HIS A 176 15.66 -1.97 -10.85
N LYS A 177 16.89 -1.54 -10.58
CA LYS A 177 17.21 -0.11 -10.44
C LYS A 177 16.89 0.68 -11.71
N ASN A 178 17.17 0.10 -12.88
CA ASN A 178 17.02 0.74 -14.19
C ASN A 178 15.95 0.05 -15.07
N GLY A 179 15.01 -0.66 -14.44
CA GLY A 179 14.05 -1.48 -15.16
C GLY A 179 14.68 -2.71 -15.84
N ALA A 180 13.88 -3.45 -16.60
CA ALA A 180 14.35 -4.55 -17.44
C ALA A 180 13.52 -4.65 -18.72
N ASP A 181 14.08 -5.30 -19.75
CA ASP A 181 13.45 -5.43 -21.06
C ASP A 181 12.82 -6.82 -21.29
N TYR A 182 12.39 -7.46 -20.22
CA TYR A 182 11.65 -8.73 -20.26
C TYR A 182 10.43 -8.67 -19.30
N GLU A 183 9.42 -9.47 -19.59
CA GLU A 183 8.25 -9.59 -18.73
C GLU A 183 8.53 -10.50 -17.53
N CYS A 184 8.15 -10.06 -16.36
CA CYS A 184 8.31 -10.80 -15.11
C CYS A 184 7.13 -10.53 -14.16
N ASN A 185 7.12 -11.20 -13.00
CA ASN A 185 6.14 -10.94 -11.96
C ASN A 185 6.54 -9.67 -11.20
N THR A 186 6.19 -8.52 -11.76
CA THR A 186 6.50 -7.20 -11.17
C THR A 186 5.61 -6.94 -9.98
N LEU A 187 6.20 -6.60 -8.85
CA LEU A 187 5.50 -6.26 -7.63
C LEU A 187 4.61 -5.02 -7.83
N LEU A 188 3.35 -5.16 -7.51
CA LEU A 188 2.48 -4.04 -7.19
C LEU A 188 2.62 -3.74 -5.71
N LYS A 189 2.66 -2.48 -5.33
CA LYS A 189 2.78 -2.09 -3.93
C LYS A 189 1.44 -2.25 -3.19
N ILE A 190 0.92 -3.49 -3.25
CA ILE A 190 -0.27 -3.96 -2.55
C ILE A 190 0.17 -5.22 -1.81
N THR A 191 0.05 -5.19 -0.47
CA THR A 191 0.53 -6.27 0.38
C THR A 191 -0.49 -6.57 1.47
N ILE A 192 -0.75 -7.84 1.75
CA ILE A 192 -1.55 -8.27 2.91
C ILE A 192 -0.64 -9.02 3.88
N MET A 193 -0.83 -8.76 5.15
CA MET A 193 -0.17 -9.50 6.23
C MET A 193 -0.97 -9.42 7.53
N HIS A 194 -0.67 -10.30 8.46
CA HIS A 194 -1.25 -10.23 9.81
C HIS A 194 -0.84 -8.93 10.50
N ARG A 195 -1.78 -8.29 11.20
CA ARG A 195 -1.57 -7.02 11.91
C ARG A 195 -0.38 -7.07 12.87
N ASP A 196 -0.21 -8.18 13.60
CA ASP A 196 0.86 -8.29 14.59
C ASP A 196 2.23 -8.44 13.94
N LEU A 197 2.31 -9.14 12.80
CA LEU A 197 3.52 -9.17 11.98
C LEU A 197 3.90 -7.77 11.48
N LEU A 198 2.91 -6.99 11.01
CA LEU A 198 3.14 -5.61 10.59
C LEU A 198 3.69 -4.74 11.74
N LYS A 199 3.15 -4.88 12.96
CA LYS A 199 3.65 -4.15 14.13
C LYS A 199 5.11 -4.50 14.44
N GLU A 200 5.47 -5.78 14.38
CA GLU A 200 6.85 -6.23 14.56
C GLU A 200 7.78 -5.62 13.50
N ILE A 201 7.36 -5.65 12.24
CA ILE A 201 8.11 -5.07 11.12
C ILE A 201 8.31 -3.57 11.32
N ILE A 202 7.29 -2.83 11.74
CA ILE A 202 7.36 -1.38 11.98
C ILE A 202 8.40 -1.09 13.07
N GLN A 203 8.34 -1.78 14.20
CA GLN A 203 9.29 -1.59 15.30
C GLN A 203 10.74 -1.80 14.86
N LYS A 204 11.00 -2.89 14.15
CA LYS A 204 12.33 -3.20 13.61
C LYS A 204 12.76 -2.18 12.57
N GLY A 205 11.84 -1.80 11.67
CA GLY A 205 12.13 -0.88 10.58
C GLY A 205 12.54 0.51 11.03
N ILE A 206 11.89 1.03 12.06
CA ILE A 206 12.27 2.32 12.68
C ILE A 206 13.68 2.22 13.30
N THR A 207 13.92 1.16 14.07
CA THR A 207 15.22 0.97 14.75
C THR A 207 16.37 0.81 13.77
N LEU A 208 16.13 0.12 12.64
CA LEU A 208 17.16 -0.21 11.64
C LEU A 208 17.20 0.78 10.46
N GLY A 209 16.34 1.78 10.45
CA GLY A 209 16.29 2.79 9.39
C GLY A 209 15.85 2.24 8.04
N TRP A 210 14.92 1.26 8.02
CA TRP A 210 14.38 0.70 6.78
C TRP A 210 13.48 1.71 6.06
N GLU A 211 13.41 1.60 4.74
CA GLU A 211 12.59 2.49 3.89
C GLU A 211 11.43 1.79 3.20
N ASP A 212 11.60 0.51 2.85
CA ASP A 212 10.60 -0.27 2.11
C ASP A 212 10.41 -1.66 2.74
N ILE A 213 9.13 -2.02 3.01
CA ILE A 213 8.79 -3.26 3.70
C ILE A 213 9.21 -4.49 2.88
N VAL A 214 8.97 -4.46 1.57
CA VAL A 214 9.27 -5.62 0.73
C VAL A 214 10.78 -5.76 0.55
N ARG A 215 11.46 -4.68 0.17
CA ARG A 215 12.91 -4.68 -0.07
C ARG A 215 13.72 -4.97 1.19
N ASP A 216 13.35 -4.34 2.30
CA ASP A 216 14.21 -4.33 3.49
C ASP A 216 13.88 -5.46 4.47
N TYR A 217 12.66 -6.00 4.44
CA TYR A 217 12.25 -7.09 5.32
C TYR A 217 11.81 -8.36 4.57
N ILE A 218 10.78 -8.29 3.70
CA ILE A 218 10.20 -9.50 3.11
C ILE A 218 11.22 -10.23 2.24
N SER A 219 11.94 -9.52 1.37
CA SER A 219 12.95 -10.09 0.48
C SER A 219 14.12 -10.78 1.21
N LYS A 220 14.36 -10.41 2.46
CA LYS A 220 15.41 -10.99 3.29
C LYS A 220 14.94 -12.16 4.17
N ASN A 221 13.65 -12.46 4.16
CA ASN A 221 13.05 -13.43 5.08
C ASN A 221 12.19 -14.52 4.41
N PHE A 222 12.38 -14.81 3.13
CA PHE A 222 11.65 -15.87 2.42
C PHE A 222 11.84 -17.28 3.04
N ASN A 223 12.92 -17.50 3.76
CA ASN A 223 13.19 -18.74 4.47
C ASN A 223 12.37 -18.89 5.76
N ARG A 224 11.80 -17.81 6.28
CA ARG A 224 11.03 -17.77 7.53
C ARG A 224 9.56 -17.45 7.31
N LEU A 225 9.24 -16.79 6.20
CA LEU A 225 7.91 -16.34 5.86
C LEU A 225 7.34 -17.16 4.72
N ASN A 226 6.06 -17.50 4.82
CA ASN A 226 5.28 -18.00 3.72
C ASN A 226 4.76 -16.82 2.89
N VAL A 227 5.54 -16.41 1.89
CA VAL A 227 5.19 -15.29 1.02
C VAL A 227 4.55 -15.83 -0.25
N TYR A 228 3.34 -15.41 -0.56
CA TYR A 228 2.63 -15.79 -1.77
C TYR A 228 2.38 -14.58 -2.67
N ALA A 229 2.44 -14.82 -3.98
CA ALA A 229 2.14 -13.80 -4.97
C ALA A 229 0.76 -14.02 -5.58
N TYR A 230 -0.07 -12.98 -5.53
CA TYR A 230 -1.38 -12.94 -6.17
C TYR A 230 -1.25 -12.20 -7.50
N GLU A 231 -1.50 -12.89 -8.61
CA GLU A 231 -1.46 -12.29 -9.95
C GLU A 231 -2.72 -11.46 -10.21
N VAL A 232 -2.54 -10.14 -10.36
CA VAL A 232 -3.63 -9.24 -10.78
C VAL A 232 -3.85 -9.37 -12.27
N LYS A 233 -5.05 -9.84 -12.63
CA LYS A 233 -5.48 -9.99 -14.04
C LYS A 233 -6.29 -8.77 -14.45
N GLY A 234 -5.95 -8.17 -15.58
CA GLY A 234 -6.67 -7.04 -16.13
C GLY A 234 -5.87 -5.74 -16.12
N TYR A 235 -6.60 -4.61 -16.19
CA TYR A 235 -5.93 -3.31 -16.25
C TYR A 235 -5.21 -2.98 -14.96
N CYS A 236 -3.94 -2.66 -15.09
CA CYS A 236 -3.11 -2.16 -14.00
C CYS A 236 -2.11 -1.13 -14.52
N LYS A 237 -2.11 0.06 -13.92
CA LYS A 237 -1.18 1.15 -14.24
C LYS A 237 -0.59 1.70 -12.94
N VAL A 238 0.72 1.70 -12.87
CA VAL A 238 1.46 2.43 -11.84
C VAL A 238 1.77 3.82 -12.39
N ILE A 239 1.54 4.85 -11.58
CA ILE A 239 1.82 6.25 -11.91
C ILE A 239 3.17 6.58 -11.28
N ASN A 240 4.14 6.84 -12.11
CA ASN A 240 5.52 7.18 -11.72
C ASN A 240 5.85 8.59 -12.16
#